data_ad0392c2412815c841b52c955903b36c
#
_entry.id   ad0392c2412815c841b52c955903b36c
#
_cell.length_a   1.000
_cell.length_b   1.000
_cell.length_c   1.000
_cell.angle_alpha   90.00
_cell.angle_beta   90.00
_cell.angle_gamma   90.00
#
_symmetry.space_group_name_H-M   'P 1'
#
loop_
_entity.id
_entity.type
_entity.pdbx_description
1 polymer ?
#
loop_
_entity_poly.entity_id
_entity_poly.type
_entity_poly.pdbx_seq_one_letter_code
_entity_poly.pdbx_strand_id
1 'polypeptide(L)'
;MVSPTALPLTLQLAGVSNFRDLGHWPVTGGRVRPGRVFRAAALAGLTDADAAALAPLGLATVCDLRGTAEAEAAPFPAARLPGVRYYALPIEPTVGASLRDILATRAATGADARALMTEAYIAYAADWSHRYRALFDLLDDPAARPLLFHCSAGKDRTGFGAALILTALGADWATVMADYLATNRLWRGDTVAAADLPPDAAEILLTVQPPLLTAAFAEIGRQGGFPAYAETRLGLTAARLARLRAALLE
;
A
#
# COMPACT_ATOMS: atom_id res chain seq x y z
N MET A 1 5.90 -25.65 -10.45
CA MET A 1 6.11 -24.20 -10.64
C MET A 1 4.76 -23.60 -10.93
N VAL A 2 4.20 -22.82 -9.98
CA VAL A 2 2.94 -22.10 -10.19
C VAL A 2 3.28 -20.87 -11.03
N SER A 3 2.59 -20.69 -12.14
CA SER A 3 2.77 -19.55 -13.03
C SER A 3 2.57 -18.23 -12.25
N PRO A 4 3.45 -17.22 -12.34
CA PRO A 4 3.35 -15.97 -11.58
C PRO A 4 2.23 -15.04 -12.07
N THR A 5 1.28 -15.54 -12.87
CA THR A 5 0.26 -14.74 -13.56
C THR A 5 -1.12 -14.72 -12.90
N ALA A 6 -1.38 -15.54 -11.89
CA ALA A 6 -2.64 -15.49 -11.17
C ALA A 6 -2.54 -14.45 -10.04
N LEU A 7 -3.19 -13.30 -10.21
CA LEU A 7 -3.36 -12.34 -9.13
C LEU A 7 -4.14 -12.98 -7.98
N PRO A 8 -3.82 -12.62 -6.72
CA PRO A 8 -4.68 -12.96 -5.58
C PRO A 8 -6.11 -12.46 -5.79
N LEU A 9 -7.03 -12.89 -4.92
CA LEU A 9 -8.43 -12.48 -5.01
C LEU A 9 -8.56 -10.97 -5.18
N THR A 10 -9.16 -10.56 -6.31
CA THR A 10 -9.51 -9.17 -6.59
C THR A 10 -11.01 -9.04 -6.66
N LEU A 11 -11.58 -8.01 -6.04
CA LEU A 11 -12.98 -7.64 -6.24
C LEU A 11 -13.06 -6.46 -7.20
N GLN A 12 -13.98 -6.56 -8.15
CA GLN A 12 -14.33 -5.44 -9.03
C GLN A 12 -15.39 -4.59 -8.32
N LEU A 13 -14.93 -3.54 -7.62
CA LEU A 13 -15.79 -2.58 -6.93
C LEU A 13 -16.03 -1.36 -7.82
N ALA A 14 -17.22 -0.81 -7.78
CA ALA A 14 -17.60 0.33 -8.63
C ALA A 14 -16.89 1.62 -8.19
N GLY A 15 -16.93 1.91 -6.88
CA GLY A 15 -16.39 3.13 -6.29
C GLY A 15 -14.97 3.00 -5.73
N VAL A 16 -14.37 1.80 -5.73
CA VAL A 16 -13.04 1.55 -5.20
C VAL A 16 -12.21 0.75 -6.18
N SER A 17 -11.02 1.22 -6.52
CA SER A 17 -10.11 0.51 -7.41
C SER A 17 -8.95 -0.14 -6.63
N ASN A 18 -8.14 -0.91 -7.33
CA ASN A 18 -6.90 -1.49 -6.82
C ASN A 18 -7.11 -2.41 -5.59
N PHE A 19 -8.37 -2.89 -5.36
CA PHE A 19 -8.69 -3.80 -4.27
C PHE A 19 -8.12 -5.20 -4.53
N ARG A 20 -7.44 -5.77 -3.55
CA ARG A 20 -7.01 -7.16 -3.55
C ARG A 20 -6.63 -7.68 -2.17
N ASP A 21 -6.71 -9.01 -2.02
CA ASP A 21 -6.12 -9.76 -0.92
C ASP A 21 -4.59 -9.85 -1.10
N LEU A 22 -3.82 -9.79 -0.04
CA LEU A 22 -2.40 -10.17 -0.03
C LEU A 22 -2.21 -11.69 0.16
N GLY A 23 -3.28 -12.46 0.29
CA GLY A 23 -3.25 -13.92 0.38
C GLY A 23 -2.74 -14.61 -0.88
N HIS A 24 -2.44 -15.90 -0.75
CA HIS A 24 -1.96 -16.80 -1.82
C HIS A 24 -0.56 -16.51 -2.37
N TRP A 25 0.06 -15.37 -2.08
CA TRP A 25 1.44 -15.13 -2.50
C TRP A 25 2.38 -16.18 -1.88
N PRO A 26 3.29 -16.76 -2.69
CA PRO A 26 4.26 -17.71 -2.19
C PRO A 26 5.28 -17.02 -1.28
N VAL A 27 5.63 -17.69 -0.20
CA VAL A 27 6.65 -17.24 0.77
C VAL A 27 7.51 -18.43 1.19
N THR A 28 8.64 -18.17 1.83
CA THR A 28 9.45 -19.23 2.40
C THR A 28 8.64 -20.03 3.43
N GLY A 29 8.45 -21.30 3.15
CA GLY A 29 7.74 -22.22 4.04
C GLY A 29 6.23 -22.32 3.85
N GLY A 30 5.64 -21.69 2.81
CA GLY A 30 4.20 -21.80 2.56
C GLY A 30 3.64 -20.70 1.68
N ARG A 31 2.47 -20.21 2.02
CA ARG A 31 1.78 -19.11 1.34
C ARG A 31 1.20 -18.13 2.35
N VAL A 32 1.00 -16.89 1.93
CA VAL A 32 0.21 -15.94 2.71
C VAL A 32 -1.23 -16.43 2.78
N ARG A 33 -1.77 -16.54 4.00
CA ARG A 33 -3.15 -16.98 4.25
C ARG A 33 -4.13 -15.97 3.68
N PRO A 34 -5.08 -16.41 2.82
CA PRO A 34 -6.08 -15.52 2.24
C PRO A 34 -7.09 -15.00 3.28
N GLY A 35 -7.74 -13.89 2.95
CA GLY A 35 -8.79 -13.32 3.78
C GLY A 35 -8.30 -12.69 5.08
N ARG A 36 -7.03 -12.36 5.20
CA ARG A 36 -6.45 -11.75 6.41
C ARG A 36 -6.02 -10.31 6.23
N VAL A 37 -5.44 -9.99 5.09
CA VAL A 37 -4.87 -8.67 4.81
C VAL A 37 -5.26 -8.25 3.40
N PHE A 38 -5.93 -7.12 3.28
CA PHE A 38 -6.38 -6.54 2.02
C PHE A 38 -5.74 -5.18 1.80
N ARG A 39 -5.62 -4.80 0.54
CA ARG A 39 -5.19 -3.45 0.15
C ARG A 39 -6.11 -2.89 -0.93
N ALA A 40 -6.26 -1.55 -0.98
CA ALA A 40 -7.11 -0.87 -1.95
C ALA A 40 -6.69 0.58 -2.18
N ALA A 41 -7.35 1.26 -3.11
CA ALA A 41 -7.45 2.72 -3.15
C ALA A 41 -8.40 3.22 -2.05
N ALA A 42 -8.50 4.53 -1.89
CA ALA A 42 -9.36 5.17 -0.90
C ALA A 42 -10.82 4.68 -1.00
N LEU A 43 -11.44 4.48 0.16
CA LEU A 43 -12.81 3.96 0.27
C LEU A 43 -13.88 5.06 0.18
N ALA A 44 -13.51 6.33 0.04
CA ALA A 44 -14.46 7.44 0.04
C ALA A 44 -15.56 7.30 -1.04
N GLY A 45 -15.23 6.69 -2.18
CA GLY A 45 -16.17 6.40 -3.26
C GLY A 45 -16.99 5.11 -3.11
N LEU A 46 -16.87 4.39 -1.97
CA LEU A 46 -17.54 3.11 -1.74
C LEU A 46 -19.05 3.26 -1.93
N THR A 47 -19.64 2.43 -2.80
CA THR A 47 -21.09 2.36 -3.00
C THR A 47 -21.74 1.34 -2.06
N ASP A 48 -23.08 1.35 -1.97
CA ASP A 48 -23.79 0.34 -1.19
C ASP A 48 -23.62 -1.08 -1.76
N ALA A 49 -23.53 -1.19 -3.10
CA ALA A 49 -23.22 -2.45 -3.78
C ALA A 49 -21.79 -2.93 -3.45
N ASP A 50 -20.82 -2.01 -3.39
CA ASP A 50 -19.45 -2.35 -2.98
C ASP A 50 -19.40 -2.81 -1.53
N ALA A 51 -20.12 -2.12 -0.64
CA ALA A 51 -20.21 -2.50 0.77
C ALA A 51 -20.81 -3.92 0.94
N ALA A 52 -21.86 -4.23 0.18
CA ALA A 52 -22.44 -5.58 0.14
C ALA A 52 -21.44 -6.64 -0.37
N ALA A 53 -20.62 -6.29 -1.38
CA ALA A 53 -19.57 -7.17 -1.89
C ALA A 53 -18.42 -7.38 -0.89
N LEU A 54 -18.12 -6.39 -0.04
CA LEU A 54 -17.10 -6.48 1.01
C LEU A 54 -17.59 -7.19 2.27
N ALA A 55 -18.90 -7.21 2.53
CA ALA A 55 -19.47 -7.78 3.76
C ALA A 55 -19.03 -9.22 4.06
N PRO A 56 -18.97 -10.15 3.05
CA PRO A 56 -18.51 -11.52 3.29
C PRO A 56 -17.05 -11.64 3.74
N LEU A 57 -16.22 -10.60 3.53
CA LEU A 57 -14.83 -10.59 3.96
C LEU A 57 -14.69 -10.42 5.47
N GLY A 58 -15.74 -9.96 6.16
CA GLY A 58 -15.75 -9.77 7.60
C GLY A 58 -14.69 -8.78 8.08
N LEU A 59 -14.45 -7.69 7.34
CA LEU A 59 -13.42 -6.70 7.69
C LEU A 59 -13.60 -6.22 9.13
N ALA A 60 -12.57 -6.37 9.94
CA ALA A 60 -12.55 -5.88 11.32
C ALA A 60 -11.95 -4.46 11.41
N THR A 61 -11.03 -4.13 10.50
CA THR A 61 -10.26 -2.89 10.58
C THR A 61 -9.97 -2.34 9.18
N VAL A 62 -10.09 -1.01 9.07
CA VAL A 62 -9.55 -0.22 7.95
C VAL A 62 -8.46 0.70 8.49
N CYS A 63 -7.29 0.65 7.85
CA CYS A 63 -6.14 1.49 8.14
C CYS A 63 -5.91 2.46 6.98
N ASP A 64 -6.01 3.75 7.24
CA ASP A 64 -5.86 4.82 6.25
C ASP A 64 -4.47 5.46 6.36
N LEU A 65 -3.68 5.33 5.30
CA LEU A 65 -2.33 5.91 5.19
C LEU A 65 -2.32 7.29 4.51
N ARG A 66 -3.48 7.84 4.19
CA ARG A 66 -3.56 9.17 3.56
C ARG A 66 -3.11 10.26 4.54
N GLY A 67 -2.53 11.33 4.00
CA GLY A 67 -2.29 12.54 4.76
C GLY A 67 -3.60 13.12 5.31
N THR A 68 -3.47 13.94 6.36
CA THR A 68 -4.62 14.49 7.09
C THR A 68 -5.56 15.25 6.16
N ALA A 69 -5.03 16.16 5.34
CA ALA A 69 -5.85 16.95 4.40
C ALA A 69 -6.54 16.07 3.32
N GLU A 70 -5.88 15.00 2.86
CA GLU A 70 -6.49 14.06 1.90
C GLU A 70 -7.67 13.30 2.52
N ALA A 71 -7.53 12.89 3.78
CA ALA A 71 -8.57 12.17 4.50
C ALA A 71 -9.77 13.06 4.85
N GLU A 72 -9.53 14.32 5.21
CA GLU A 72 -10.56 15.32 5.47
C GLU A 72 -11.35 15.68 4.20
N ALA A 73 -10.65 15.84 3.06
CA ALA A 73 -11.30 16.16 1.78
C ALA A 73 -12.19 15.02 1.25
N ALA A 74 -11.88 13.76 1.61
CA ALA A 74 -12.62 12.58 1.18
C ALA A 74 -12.77 11.59 2.35
N PRO A 75 -13.70 11.81 3.29
CA PRO A 75 -13.81 11.06 4.53
C PRO A 75 -14.10 9.57 4.35
N PHE A 76 -13.68 8.77 5.34
CA PHE A 76 -14.03 7.36 5.42
C PHE A 76 -15.55 7.18 5.56
N PRO A 77 -16.18 6.31 4.72
CA PRO A 77 -17.62 6.13 4.69
C PRO A 77 -18.11 5.17 5.80
N ALA A 78 -17.96 5.56 7.06
CA ALA A 78 -18.25 4.73 8.24
C ALA A 78 -19.67 4.11 8.21
N ALA A 79 -20.66 4.84 7.71
CA ALA A 79 -22.04 4.37 7.61
C ALA A 79 -22.21 3.14 6.69
N ARG A 80 -21.31 2.95 5.69
CA ARG A 80 -21.33 1.82 4.77
C ARG A 80 -20.57 0.60 5.28
N LEU A 81 -19.76 0.77 6.31
CA LEU A 81 -18.96 -0.30 6.93
C LEU A 81 -19.20 -0.35 8.44
N PRO A 82 -20.45 -0.67 8.86
CA PRO A 82 -20.81 -0.68 10.28
C PRO A 82 -19.98 -1.73 11.03
N GLY A 83 -19.48 -1.36 12.21
CA GLY A 83 -18.67 -2.25 13.05
C GLY A 83 -17.19 -2.36 12.66
N VAL A 84 -16.79 -1.81 11.52
CA VAL A 84 -15.38 -1.76 11.11
C VAL A 84 -14.67 -0.65 11.88
N ARG A 85 -13.55 -0.98 12.52
CA ARG A 85 -12.70 0.01 13.21
C ARG A 85 -11.86 0.77 12.20
N TYR A 86 -11.84 2.08 12.31
CA TYR A 86 -11.03 2.94 11.45
C TYR A 86 -9.80 3.47 12.21
N TYR A 87 -8.64 3.34 11.60
CA TYR A 87 -7.37 3.85 12.11
C TYR A 87 -6.70 4.75 11.09
N ALA A 88 -6.51 6.02 11.43
CA ALA A 88 -5.72 6.95 10.65
C ALA A 88 -4.23 6.81 11.01
N LEU A 89 -3.41 6.47 10.03
CA LEU A 89 -1.94 6.43 10.13
C LEU A 89 -1.35 7.37 9.07
N PRO A 90 -1.52 8.69 9.21
CA PRO A 90 -1.22 9.63 8.16
C PRO A 90 0.27 9.62 7.78
N ILE A 91 0.53 9.41 6.49
CA ILE A 91 1.80 9.62 5.83
C ILE A 91 1.59 10.80 4.90
N GLU A 92 2.11 11.96 5.32
CA GLU A 92 1.91 13.18 4.53
C GLU A 92 2.65 13.08 3.20
N PRO A 93 2.01 13.47 2.09
CA PRO A 93 2.65 13.45 0.80
C PRO A 93 3.73 14.54 0.75
N THR A 94 5.00 14.16 0.90
CA THR A 94 6.14 15.06 0.73
C THR A 94 6.17 15.67 -0.68
N VAL A 95 5.60 14.96 -1.64
CA VAL A 95 5.49 15.34 -3.05
C VAL A 95 4.30 16.26 -3.34
N GLY A 96 3.28 16.29 -2.49
CA GLY A 96 2.00 16.93 -2.83
C GLY A 96 2.05 18.46 -2.99
N ALA A 97 2.84 19.16 -2.21
CA ALA A 97 3.05 20.61 -2.38
C ALA A 97 4.00 20.87 -3.55
N SER A 98 5.17 20.22 -3.56
CA SER A 98 6.17 20.37 -4.61
C SER A 98 5.65 19.94 -5.99
N LEU A 99 4.80 18.90 -6.06
CA LEU A 99 4.20 18.49 -7.31
C LEU A 99 3.21 19.52 -7.84
N ARG A 100 2.35 20.11 -6.98
CA ARG A 100 1.45 21.20 -7.39
C ARG A 100 2.20 22.42 -7.87
N ASP A 101 3.31 22.77 -7.19
CA ASP A 101 4.16 23.92 -7.57
C ASP A 101 4.87 23.65 -8.91
N ILE A 102 5.40 22.44 -9.11
CA ILE A 102 6.01 22.03 -10.38
C ILE A 102 4.97 21.97 -11.50
N LEU A 103 3.78 21.42 -11.23
CA LEU A 103 2.67 21.37 -12.19
C LEU A 103 2.15 22.78 -12.52
N ALA A 104 2.09 23.70 -11.54
CA ALA A 104 1.68 25.07 -11.75
C ALA A 104 2.61 25.83 -12.71
N THR A 105 3.89 25.47 -12.78
CA THR A 105 4.84 26.08 -13.71
C THR A 105 4.74 25.55 -15.15
N ARG A 106 3.93 24.50 -15.41
CA ARG A 106 3.83 23.75 -16.69
C ARG A 106 5.18 23.29 -17.26
N ALA A 107 6.23 23.32 -16.45
CA ALA A 107 7.60 22.98 -16.82
C ALA A 107 8.05 21.61 -16.27
N ALA A 108 7.15 20.86 -15.60
CA ALA A 108 7.46 19.56 -15.05
C ALA A 108 7.82 18.58 -16.15
N THR A 109 8.99 17.98 -16.06
CA THR A 109 9.45 16.91 -16.94
C THR A 109 9.23 15.54 -16.25
N GLY A 110 9.27 14.46 -17.03
CA GLY A 110 9.30 13.11 -16.44
C GLY A 110 10.50 12.88 -15.51
N ALA A 111 11.62 13.58 -15.74
CA ALA A 111 12.78 13.53 -14.85
C ALA A 111 12.47 14.14 -13.47
N ASP A 112 11.80 15.30 -13.44
CA ASP A 112 11.39 15.95 -12.18
C ASP A 112 10.38 15.08 -11.42
N ALA A 113 9.37 14.55 -12.11
CA ALA A 113 8.39 13.64 -11.53
C ALA A 113 9.07 12.39 -10.93
N ARG A 114 10.05 11.82 -11.64
CA ARG A 114 10.81 10.67 -11.15
C ARG A 114 11.66 11.00 -9.93
N ALA A 115 12.33 12.13 -9.91
CA ALA A 115 13.14 12.58 -8.77
C ALA A 115 12.26 12.72 -7.52
N LEU A 116 11.15 13.45 -7.62
CA LEU A 116 10.21 13.65 -6.52
C LEU A 116 9.62 12.32 -6.00
N MET A 117 9.19 11.44 -6.90
CA MET A 117 8.66 10.15 -6.50
C MET A 117 9.74 9.28 -5.84
N THR A 118 10.99 9.36 -6.31
CA THR A 118 12.10 8.63 -5.68
C THR A 118 12.36 9.12 -4.27
N GLU A 119 12.39 10.44 -4.06
CA GLU A 119 12.51 11.05 -2.72
C GLU A 119 11.37 10.62 -1.79
N ALA A 120 10.12 10.61 -2.29
CA ALA A 120 8.97 10.14 -1.52
C ALA A 120 9.13 8.69 -1.06
N TYR A 121 9.58 7.79 -1.94
CA TYR A 121 9.80 6.40 -1.59
C TYR A 121 10.94 6.20 -0.59
N ILE A 122 12.02 6.98 -0.70
CA ILE A 122 13.09 7.01 0.30
C ILE A 122 12.54 7.48 1.65
N ALA A 123 11.73 8.54 1.65
CA ALA A 123 11.11 9.07 2.86
C ALA A 123 10.15 8.06 3.53
N TYR A 124 9.44 7.23 2.77
CA TYR A 124 8.62 6.15 3.35
C TYR A 124 9.45 5.22 4.24
N ALA A 125 10.66 4.88 3.82
CA ALA A 125 11.55 4.03 4.58
C ALA A 125 12.28 4.78 5.72
N ALA A 126 12.71 6.01 5.48
CA ALA A 126 13.51 6.78 6.43
C ALA A 126 12.64 7.45 7.52
N ASP A 127 11.65 8.24 7.09
CA ASP A 127 10.94 9.17 7.97
C ASP A 127 9.61 8.62 8.46
N TRP A 128 8.92 7.85 7.61
CA TRP A 128 7.57 7.34 7.88
C TRP A 128 7.52 5.91 8.41
N SER A 129 8.67 5.30 8.70
CA SER A 129 8.76 3.93 9.23
C SER A 129 7.88 3.69 10.47
N HIS A 130 7.70 4.71 11.32
CA HIS A 130 6.85 4.65 12.51
C HIS A 130 5.36 4.43 12.18
N ARG A 131 4.86 4.89 11.03
CA ARG A 131 3.48 4.63 10.56
C ARG A 131 3.32 3.20 10.08
N TYR A 132 4.32 2.65 9.40
CA TYR A 132 4.33 1.23 9.04
C TYR A 132 4.50 0.33 10.26
N ARG A 133 5.26 0.76 11.28
CA ARG A 133 5.28 0.07 12.57
C ARG A 133 3.87 -0.04 13.18
N ALA A 134 3.13 1.06 13.22
CA ALA A 134 1.75 1.05 13.70
C ALA A 134 0.82 0.14 12.86
N LEU A 135 1.03 0.05 11.53
CA LEU A 135 0.35 -0.93 10.70
C LEU A 135 0.68 -2.38 11.12
N PHE A 136 1.95 -2.68 11.40
CA PHE A 136 2.36 -3.98 11.92
C PHE A 136 1.81 -4.25 13.33
N ASP A 137 1.62 -3.22 14.17
CA ASP A 137 0.97 -3.36 15.48
C ASP A 137 -0.48 -3.82 15.32
N LEU A 138 -1.22 -3.27 14.36
CA LEU A 138 -2.57 -3.72 14.01
C LEU A 138 -2.56 -5.15 13.42
N LEU A 139 -1.60 -5.49 12.60
CA LEU A 139 -1.48 -6.85 12.03
C LEU A 139 -1.16 -7.92 13.08
N ASP A 140 -0.47 -7.56 14.16
CA ASP A 140 -0.16 -8.48 15.27
C ASP A 140 -1.38 -8.72 16.17
N ASP A 141 -2.35 -7.79 16.22
CA ASP A 141 -3.61 -7.96 16.96
C ASP A 141 -4.58 -8.89 16.21
N PRO A 142 -4.91 -10.09 16.77
CA PRO A 142 -5.88 -10.99 16.14
C PRO A 142 -7.26 -10.36 15.95
N ALA A 143 -7.66 -9.43 16.84
CA ALA A 143 -8.96 -8.77 16.77
C ALA A 143 -9.00 -7.68 15.68
N ALA A 144 -7.85 -7.22 15.18
CA ALA A 144 -7.80 -6.25 14.09
C ALA A 144 -7.92 -6.89 12.68
N ARG A 145 -7.90 -8.21 12.59
CA ARG A 145 -7.99 -8.93 11.31
C ARG A 145 -9.37 -9.53 11.08
N PRO A 146 -9.90 -9.59 9.86
CA PRO A 146 -9.29 -9.14 8.59
C PRO A 146 -9.09 -7.63 8.53
N LEU A 147 -7.91 -7.20 8.04
CA LEU A 147 -7.50 -5.80 7.95
C LEU A 147 -7.37 -5.35 6.50
N LEU A 148 -7.95 -4.20 6.18
CA LEU A 148 -7.73 -3.52 4.91
C LEU A 148 -6.92 -2.25 5.16
N PHE A 149 -5.86 -2.03 4.39
CA PHE A 149 -5.12 -0.77 4.43
C PHE A 149 -5.07 -0.11 3.05
N HIS A 150 -5.11 1.22 3.04
CA HIS A 150 -5.17 2.00 1.81
C HIS A 150 -4.49 3.36 1.95
N CYS A 151 -4.23 4.00 0.82
CA CYS A 151 -3.98 5.44 0.70
C CYS A 151 -4.96 6.04 -0.31
N SER A 152 -4.61 7.08 -1.06
CA SER A 152 -5.51 7.67 -2.07
C SER A 152 -5.68 6.73 -3.28
N ALA A 153 -4.61 6.38 -3.99
CA ALA A 153 -4.62 5.46 -5.12
C ALA A 153 -4.42 3.98 -4.73
N GLY A 154 -4.07 3.68 -3.47
CA GLY A 154 -3.64 2.34 -3.06
C GLY A 154 -2.34 1.89 -3.73
N LYS A 155 -1.54 2.85 -4.23
CA LYS A 155 -0.43 2.66 -5.14
C LYS A 155 0.92 2.74 -4.41
N ASP A 156 1.33 3.93 -3.98
CA ASP A 156 2.68 4.21 -3.48
C ASP A 156 2.84 3.86 -1.99
N ARG A 157 2.22 4.61 -1.07
CA ARG A 157 2.25 4.36 0.39
C ARG A 157 1.76 2.94 0.72
N THR A 158 0.64 2.55 0.13
CA THR A 158 0.07 1.20 0.25
C THR A 158 0.97 0.15 -0.40
N GLY A 159 1.58 0.46 -1.55
CA GLY A 159 2.51 -0.41 -2.25
C GLY A 159 3.76 -0.72 -1.43
N PHE A 160 4.35 0.30 -0.82
CA PHE A 160 5.48 0.12 0.09
C PHE A 160 5.09 -0.67 1.34
N GLY A 161 3.93 -0.38 1.95
CA GLY A 161 3.40 -1.15 3.08
C GLY A 161 3.20 -2.63 2.76
N ALA A 162 2.62 -2.94 1.59
CA ALA A 162 2.48 -4.32 1.12
C ALA A 162 3.83 -5.01 0.90
N ALA A 163 4.80 -4.29 0.32
CA ALA A 163 6.15 -4.81 0.13
C ALA A 163 6.84 -5.15 1.47
N LEU A 164 6.69 -4.29 2.48
CA LEU A 164 7.19 -4.57 3.83
C LEU A 164 6.53 -5.82 4.44
N ILE A 165 5.20 -5.94 4.32
CA ILE A 165 4.44 -7.09 4.85
C ILE A 165 4.90 -8.38 4.15
N LEU A 166 4.91 -8.41 2.83
CA LEU A 166 5.31 -9.59 2.06
C LEU A 166 6.76 -10.00 2.36
N THR A 167 7.69 -9.03 2.44
CA THR A 167 9.09 -9.30 2.81
C THR A 167 9.20 -9.86 4.23
N ALA A 168 8.48 -9.31 5.20
CA ALA A 168 8.44 -9.82 6.58
C ALA A 168 7.90 -11.26 6.66
N LEU A 169 6.93 -11.59 5.82
CA LEU A 169 6.39 -12.94 5.72
C LEU A 169 7.31 -13.91 4.99
N GLY A 170 8.35 -13.45 4.30
CA GLY A 170 9.34 -14.27 3.63
C GLY A 170 9.11 -14.45 2.13
N ALA A 171 8.37 -13.53 1.50
CA ALA A 171 8.28 -13.47 0.04
C ALA A 171 9.64 -13.08 -0.55
N ASP A 172 9.97 -13.65 -1.70
CA ASP A 172 11.09 -13.21 -2.50
C ASP A 172 10.81 -11.89 -3.21
N TRP A 173 11.85 -11.25 -3.73
CA TRP A 173 11.73 -9.96 -4.41
C TRP A 173 10.83 -10.01 -5.65
N ALA A 174 10.83 -11.13 -6.37
CA ALA A 174 9.98 -11.31 -7.55
C ALA A 174 8.49 -11.31 -7.16
N THR A 175 8.13 -11.96 -6.07
CA THR A 175 6.77 -11.97 -5.50
C THR A 175 6.36 -10.58 -5.02
N VAL A 176 7.22 -9.88 -4.28
CA VAL A 176 6.99 -8.51 -3.83
C VAL A 176 6.73 -7.59 -5.03
N MET A 177 7.57 -7.68 -6.05
CA MET A 177 7.46 -6.88 -7.27
C MET A 177 6.20 -7.23 -8.07
N ALA A 178 5.78 -8.50 -8.09
CA ALA A 178 4.57 -8.94 -8.78
C ALA A 178 3.30 -8.32 -8.15
N ASP A 179 3.19 -8.30 -6.81
CA ASP A 179 2.11 -7.57 -6.13
C ASP A 179 2.17 -6.07 -6.42
N TYR A 180 3.35 -5.47 -6.31
CA TYR A 180 3.53 -4.04 -6.52
C TYR A 180 3.07 -3.62 -7.93
N LEU A 181 3.54 -4.30 -8.97
CA LEU A 181 3.23 -4.02 -10.36
C LEU A 181 1.79 -4.38 -10.77
N ALA A 182 1.11 -5.24 -10.01
CA ALA A 182 -0.31 -5.52 -10.23
C ALA A 182 -1.16 -4.23 -10.16
N THR A 183 -0.71 -3.23 -9.41
CA THR A 183 -1.34 -1.92 -9.32
C THR A 183 -1.57 -1.29 -10.69
N ASN A 184 -0.64 -1.41 -11.64
CA ASN A 184 -0.75 -0.83 -12.99
C ASN A 184 -1.92 -1.39 -13.83
N ARG A 185 -2.48 -2.54 -13.41
CA ARG A 185 -3.65 -3.18 -14.04
C ARG A 185 -4.93 -2.96 -13.23
N LEU A 186 -4.81 -2.80 -11.91
CA LEU A 186 -5.96 -2.80 -10.99
C LEU A 186 -6.41 -1.39 -10.59
N TRP A 187 -5.52 -0.42 -10.67
CA TRP A 187 -5.85 0.96 -10.39
C TRP A 187 -6.46 1.62 -11.62
N ARG A 188 -7.66 2.16 -11.44
CA ARG A 188 -8.31 3.01 -12.45
C ARG A 188 -7.90 4.45 -12.19
N GLY A 189 -6.82 4.89 -12.83
CA GLY A 189 -6.23 6.21 -12.62
C GLY A 189 -7.21 7.36 -12.77
N ASP A 190 -6.95 8.47 -12.12
CA ASP A 190 -7.64 9.73 -12.38
C ASP A 190 -7.04 10.36 -13.63
N THR A 191 -7.66 10.04 -14.77
CA THR A 191 -7.24 10.56 -16.09
C THR A 191 -7.50 12.07 -16.21
N VAL A 192 -8.41 12.63 -15.42
CA VAL A 192 -8.71 14.07 -15.44
C VAL A 192 -7.57 14.85 -14.79
N ALA A 193 -7.05 14.39 -13.65
CA ALA A 193 -5.91 15.02 -12.98
C ALA A 193 -4.62 14.99 -13.81
N ALA A 194 -4.52 14.07 -14.77
CA ALA A 194 -3.33 13.90 -15.61
C ALA A 194 -3.42 14.58 -16.99
N ALA A 195 -4.60 15.11 -17.35
CA ALA A 195 -4.84 15.65 -18.70
C ALA A 195 -3.93 16.85 -19.05
N ASP A 196 -3.49 17.59 -18.04
CA ASP A 196 -2.63 18.77 -18.21
C ASP A 196 -1.14 18.47 -18.03
N LEU A 197 -0.75 17.21 -17.79
CA LEU A 197 0.63 16.80 -17.58
C LEU A 197 1.34 16.43 -18.88
N PRO A 198 2.66 16.72 -18.99
CA PRO A 198 3.47 16.09 -20.02
C PRO A 198 3.34 14.56 -19.94
N PRO A 199 3.28 13.85 -21.10
CA PRO A 199 3.04 12.41 -21.11
C PRO A 199 4.01 11.57 -20.27
N ASP A 200 5.29 11.97 -20.26
CA ASP A 200 6.35 11.30 -19.48
C ASP A 200 6.20 11.53 -17.98
N ALA A 201 5.76 12.70 -17.56
CA ALA A 201 5.43 12.98 -16.16
C ALA A 201 4.15 12.25 -15.73
N ALA A 202 3.12 12.25 -16.60
CA ALA A 202 1.87 11.52 -16.37
C ALA A 202 2.13 10.02 -16.19
N GLU A 203 2.95 9.40 -17.03
CA GLU A 203 3.31 7.99 -16.89
C GLU A 203 3.88 7.68 -15.50
N ILE A 204 4.82 8.50 -15.02
CA ILE A 204 5.46 8.30 -13.70
C ILE A 204 4.46 8.46 -12.57
N LEU A 205 3.58 9.45 -12.67
CA LEU A 205 2.63 9.76 -11.60
C LEU A 205 1.42 8.82 -11.59
N LEU A 206 1.03 8.27 -12.74
CA LEU A 206 -0.12 7.38 -12.87
C LEU A 206 0.23 5.90 -12.76
N THR A 207 1.51 5.52 -12.81
CA THR A 207 1.94 4.13 -12.70
C THR A 207 2.80 3.90 -11.46
N VAL A 208 3.03 2.65 -11.10
CA VAL A 208 4.13 2.25 -10.23
C VAL A 208 5.27 1.69 -11.07
N GLN A 209 6.50 2.04 -10.71
CA GLN A 209 7.69 1.67 -11.47
C GLN A 209 8.71 0.97 -10.56
N PRO A 210 9.34 -0.14 -11.01
CA PRO A 210 10.30 -0.89 -10.21
C PRO A 210 11.40 -0.04 -9.55
N PRO A 211 12.01 0.98 -10.21
CA PRO A 211 13.04 1.80 -9.60
C PRO A 211 12.60 2.52 -8.33
N LEU A 212 11.32 2.90 -8.22
CA LEU A 212 10.79 3.62 -7.04
C LEU A 212 10.81 2.72 -5.80
N LEU A 213 10.25 1.52 -5.90
CA LEU A 213 10.27 0.57 -4.79
C LEU A 213 11.71 0.12 -4.47
N THR A 214 12.55 -0.05 -5.49
CA THR A 214 13.97 -0.38 -5.33
C THR A 214 14.71 0.71 -4.54
N ALA A 215 14.42 1.99 -4.78
CA ALA A 215 15.03 3.10 -4.04
C ALA A 215 14.68 3.06 -2.54
N ALA A 216 13.42 2.76 -2.19
CA ALA A 216 13.02 2.58 -0.80
C ALA A 216 13.74 1.39 -0.13
N PHE A 217 13.88 0.26 -0.83
CA PHE A 217 14.60 -0.89 -0.31
C PHE A 217 16.12 -0.69 -0.28
N ALA A 218 16.69 0.14 -1.15
CA ALA A 218 18.08 0.58 -1.05
C ALA A 218 18.30 1.42 0.22
N GLU A 219 17.34 2.26 0.61
CA GLU A 219 17.37 2.98 1.90
C GLU A 219 17.34 2.00 3.08
N ILE A 220 16.47 1.00 3.05
CA ILE A 220 16.47 -0.09 4.05
C ILE A 220 17.84 -0.78 4.10
N GLY A 221 18.47 -1.01 2.94
CA GLY A 221 19.83 -1.54 2.85
C GLY A 221 20.86 -0.69 3.56
N ARG A 222 20.81 0.64 3.39
CA ARG A 222 21.69 1.59 4.10
C ARG A 222 21.50 1.57 5.63
N GLN A 223 20.30 1.21 6.10
CA GLN A 223 19.98 1.07 7.52
C GLN A 223 20.30 -0.33 8.10
N GLY A 224 21.14 -1.13 7.44
CA GLY A 224 21.59 -2.46 7.91
C GLY A 224 20.82 -3.63 7.29
N GLY A 225 20.03 -3.39 6.27
CA GLY A 225 19.22 -4.39 5.59
C GLY A 225 17.88 -4.68 6.28
N PHE A 226 17.03 -5.47 5.60
CA PHE A 226 15.67 -5.69 6.09
C PHE A 226 15.58 -6.31 7.48
N PRO A 227 16.41 -7.27 7.92
CA PRO A 227 16.34 -7.82 9.28
C PRO A 227 16.55 -6.75 10.37
N ALA A 228 17.58 -5.92 10.23
CA ALA A 228 17.86 -4.83 11.17
C ALA A 228 16.78 -3.76 11.14
N TYR A 229 16.32 -3.39 9.95
CA TYR A 229 15.21 -2.44 9.76
C TYR A 229 13.91 -2.96 10.39
N ALA A 230 13.57 -4.22 10.16
CA ALA A 230 12.37 -4.85 10.72
C ALA A 230 12.38 -4.78 12.25
N GLU A 231 13.50 -5.08 12.89
CA GLU A 231 13.63 -5.04 14.34
C GLU A 231 13.60 -3.59 14.87
N THR A 232 14.45 -2.71 14.34
CA THR A 232 14.68 -1.37 14.91
C THR A 232 13.60 -0.37 14.52
N ARG A 233 13.12 -0.41 13.27
CA ARG A 233 12.17 0.56 12.74
C ARG A 233 10.74 0.07 12.81
N LEU A 234 10.48 -1.22 12.51
CA LEU A 234 9.14 -1.79 12.52
C LEU A 234 8.78 -2.48 13.84
N GLY A 235 9.74 -2.65 14.76
CA GLY A 235 9.53 -3.33 16.03
C GLY A 235 9.25 -4.83 15.88
N LEU A 236 9.65 -5.43 14.77
CA LEU A 236 9.47 -6.85 14.49
C LEU A 236 10.64 -7.66 15.07
N THR A 237 10.65 -7.85 16.37
CA THR A 237 11.59 -8.81 17.01
C THR A 237 11.39 -10.21 16.44
N ALA A 238 12.36 -11.09 16.57
CA ALA A 238 12.26 -12.47 16.09
C ALA A 238 11.01 -13.19 16.62
N ALA A 239 10.67 -13.00 17.90
CA ALA A 239 9.49 -13.58 18.52
C ALA A 239 8.18 -13.01 17.92
N ARG A 240 8.14 -11.70 17.69
CA ARG A 240 6.98 -11.04 17.07
C ARG A 240 6.79 -11.48 15.62
N LEU A 241 7.89 -11.54 14.87
CA LEU A 241 7.86 -12.01 13.48
C LEU A 241 7.38 -13.46 13.38
N ALA A 242 7.81 -14.33 14.29
CA ALA A 242 7.36 -15.72 14.35
C ALA A 242 5.84 -15.81 14.61
N ARG A 243 5.30 -15.03 15.54
CA ARG A 243 3.84 -14.97 15.80
C ARG A 243 3.08 -14.45 14.58
N LEU A 244 3.58 -13.39 13.94
CA LEU A 244 2.94 -12.81 12.76
C LEU A 244 2.88 -13.84 11.61
N ARG A 245 3.99 -14.55 11.37
CA ARG A 245 4.04 -15.64 10.39
C ARG A 245 3.08 -16.77 10.73
N ALA A 246 3.04 -17.23 11.96
CA ALA A 246 2.10 -18.27 12.39
C ALA A 246 0.63 -17.85 12.18
N ALA A 247 0.31 -16.56 12.30
CA ALA A 247 -1.03 -16.03 12.11
C ALA A 247 -1.41 -15.81 10.64
N LEU A 248 -0.43 -15.47 9.79
CA LEU A 248 -0.68 -15.03 8.41
C LEU A 248 -0.19 -16.01 7.34
N LEU A 249 0.40 -17.15 7.70
CA LEU A 249 0.84 -18.17 6.74
C LEU A 249 0.00 -19.45 6.84
N GLU A 250 -0.05 -20.20 5.72
CA GLU A 250 -0.59 -21.54 5.59
C GLU A 250 0.29 -22.40 4.71
#